data_5d61055dc8e733b203ebc32b770718c7
#
_entry.id   5d61055dc8e733b203ebc32b770718c7
#
_cell.length_a   1.000
_cell.length_b   1.000
_cell.length_c   1.000
_cell.angle_alpha   90.00
_cell.angle_beta   90.00
_cell.angle_gamma   90.00
#
_symmetry.space_group_name_H-M   'P 1'
#
loop_
_entity.id
_entity.type
_entity.pdbx_description
1 polymer ?
#
loop_
_entity_poly.entity_id
_entity_poly.type
_entity_poly.pdbx_seq_one_letter_code
_entity_poly.pdbx_strand_id
1 'polypeptide(L)'
;MAEHGNLDDIYRQALREHYEEPHNFGALPGANAVGRASNPTCGDEISVYLRLDAGDARAAAFDGHLCAISTASASLMTEAVAGRTSAAIAGLRAAFGRMMRGDETVSLGALDALRGVRRYRVRVRCALLPWEALDRALQG
;
A
#
# COMPACT_ATOMS: atom_id res chain seq x y z
N MET A 1 -27.64 -8.99 4.74
CA MET A 1 -28.28 -7.92 5.24
C MET A 1 -27.38 -6.97 6.05
N ALA A 2 -27.60 -6.84 7.32
CA ALA A 2 -26.83 -5.91 8.13
C ALA A 2 -25.34 -6.21 8.10
N GLU A 3 -24.97 -7.48 8.01
CA GLU A 3 -23.56 -7.86 8.04
C GLU A 3 -22.79 -7.42 6.81
N HIS A 4 -23.43 -7.49 5.62
CA HIS A 4 -22.80 -6.97 4.42
C HIS A 4 -22.57 -5.48 4.51
N GLY A 5 -23.56 -4.74 4.95
CA GLY A 5 -23.42 -3.31 5.15
C GLY A 5 -22.34 -2.98 6.16
N ASN A 6 -22.29 -3.73 7.26
CA ASN A 6 -21.30 -3.52 8.31
C ASN A 6 -19.89 -3.74 7.81
N LEU A 7 -19.65 -4.77 7.02
CA LEU A 7 -18.33 -5.06 6.50
C LEU A 7 -17.86 -3.97 5.54
N ASP A 8 -18.74 -3.57 4.61
CA ASP A 8 -18.41 -2.47 3.69
C ASP A 8 -18.15 -1.17 4.45
N ASP A 9 -18.92 -0.91 5.49
CA ASP A 9 -18.74 0.30 6.30
C ASP A 9 -17.41 0.25 7.04
N ILE A 10 -17.04 -0.90 7.59
CA ILE A 10 -15.76 -1.08 8.28
C ILE A 10 -14.62 -0.82 7.32
N TYR A 11 -14.68 -1.35 6.11
CA TYR A 11 -13.63 -1.15 5.10
C TYR A 11 -13.55 0.32 4.69
N ARG A 12 -14.68 0.96 4.45
CA ARG A 12 -14.70 2.39 4.10
C ARG A 12 -14.12 3.25 5.20
N GLN A 13 -14.46 2.94 6.43
CA GLN A 13 -13.94 3.68 7.58
C GLN A 13 -12.43 3.50 7.71
N ALA A 14 -11.95 2.26 7.52
CA ALA A 14 -10.52 1.99 7.58
C ALA A 14 -9.76 2.76 6.51
N LEU A 15 -10.28 2.80 5.28
CA LEU A 15 -9.66 3.58 4.21
C LEU A 15 -9.64 5.06 4.53
N ARG A 16 -10.75 5.59 5.07
CA ARG A 16 -10.83 6.99 5.44
C ARG A 16 -9.79 7.35 6.47
N GLU A 17 -9.64 6.53 7.51
CA GLU A 17 -8.67 6.77 8.56
C GLU A 17 -7.26 6.81 8.00
N HIS A 18 -6.94 5.87 7.10
CA HIS A 18 -5.61 5.79 6.52
C HIS A 18 -5.30 6.92 5.54
N TYR A 19 -6.29 7.53 4.90
CA TYR A 19 -5.98 8.66 4.04
C TYR A 19 -6.08 10.01 4.75
N GLU A 20 -6.90 10.11 5.81
CA GLU A 20 -6.98 11.35 6.59
C GLU A 20 -5.80 11.51 7.54
N GLU A 21 -5.37 10.39 8.13
CA GLU A 21 -4.25 10.38 9.06
C GLU A 21 -3.33 9.22 8.71
N PRO A 22 -2.62 9.31 7.58
CA PRO A 22 -1.80 8.19 7.13
C PRO A 22 -0.69 7.85 8.10
N HIS A 23 -0.46 6.56 8.25
CA HIS A 23 0.63 6.05 9.07
C HIS A 23 1.93 6.13 8.27
N ASN A 24 3.01 6.49 8.96
CA ASN A 24 4.36 6.49 8.37
C ASN A 24 4.50 7.45 7.20
N PHE A 25 3.77 8.56 7.24
CA PHE A 25 3.89 9.60 6.22
C PHE A 25 5.08 10.49 6.57
N GLY A 26 5.91 10.74 5.57
CA GLY A 26 7.10 11.58 5.70
C GLY A 26 8.36 10.81 5.37
N ALA A 27 9.47 11.54 5.25
CA ALA A 27 10.76 10.91 5.01
C ALA A 27 11.17 10.10 6.24
N LEU A 28 11.89 9.01 6.00
CA LEU A 28 12.31 8.11 7.07
C LEU A 28 13.77 8.38 7.42
N PRO A 29 14.06 8.83 8.67
CA PRO A 29 15.44 8.97 9.08
C PRO A 29 16.16 7.62 9.04
N GLY A 30 17.36 7.59 8.48
CA GLY A 30 18.11 6.35 8.38
C GLY A 30 17.72 5.47 7.22
N ALA A 31 16.84 5.94 6.33
CA ALA A 31 16.48 5.17 5.14
C ALA A 31 17.73 4.93 4.29
N ASN A 32 17.89 3.68 3.84
CA ASN A 32 18.98 3.31 2.94
C ASN A 32 18.47 2.77 1.61
N ALA A 33 17.18 2.82 1.38
CA ALA A 33 16.59 2.47 0.09
C ALA A 33 15.39 3.39 -0.15
N VAL A 34 15.27 3.86 -1.39
CA VAL A 34 14.18 4.74 -1.81
C VAL A 34 13.70 4.28 -3.18
N GLY A 35 12.40 4.15 -3.33
CA GLY A 35 11.79 3.86 -4.62
C GLY A 35 10.74 4.91 -4.94
N ARG A 36 10.64 5.28 -6.21
CA ARG A 36 9.69 6.28 -6.67
C ARG A 36 8.83 5.73 -7.79
N ALA A 37 7.58 6.17 -7.80
CA ALA A 37 6.66 5.82 -8.87
C ALA A 37 5.70 6.98 -9.08
N SER A 38 5.15 7.07 -10.28
CA SER A 38 4.20 8.11 -10.62
C SER A 38 3.12 7.55 -11.53
N ASN A 39 1.94 8.17 -11.48
CA ASN A 39 0.85 7.87 -12.39
C ASN A 39 0.49 9.17 -13.09
N PRO A 40 0.99 9.38 -14.32
CA PRO A 40 0.77 10.65 -15.03
C PRO A 40 -0.70 10.92 -15.31
N THR A 41 -1.53 9.89 -15.39
CA THR A 41 -2.96 10.05 -15.66
C THR A 41 -3.66 10.83 -14.56
N CYS A 42 -3.32 10.57 -13.31
CA CYS A 42 -3.95 11.28 -12.18
C CYS A 42 -3.01 12.24 -11.46
N GLY A 43 -1.75 12.32 -11.89
CA GLY A 43 -0.78 13.22 -11.27
C GLY A 43 -0.22 12.75 -9.95
N ASP A 44 -0.47 11.52 -9.57
CA ASP A 44 0.08 10.98 -8.32
C ASP A 44 1.56 10.71 -8.45
N GLU A 45 2.32 11.04 -7.40
CA GLU A 45 3.75 10.75 -7.31
C GLU A 45 4.04 10.31 -5.88
N ILE A 46 4.83 9.24 -5.74
CA ILE A 46 5.15 8.70 -4.41
C ILE A 46 6.63 8.36 -4.32
N SER A 47 7.19 8.60 -3.14
CA SER A 47 8.48 8.06 -2.73
C SER A 47 8.24 7.12 -1.56
N VAL A 48 8.81 5.92 -1.63
CA VAL A 48 8.78 4.94 -0.54
C VAL A 48 10.18 4.82 0.01
N TYR A 49 10.30 4.95 1.32
CA TYR A 49 11.58 4.92 2.02
C TYR A 49 11.63 3.65 2.87
N LEU A 50 12.74 2.93 2.78
CA LEU A 50 12.93 1.73 3.59
C LEU A 50 14.24 1.83 4.34
N ARG A 51 14.25 1.28 5.54
CA ARG A 51 15.48 0.97 6.25
C ARG A 51 15.67 -0.52 6.19
N LEU A 52 16.63 -0.96 5.36
CA LEU A 52 16.91 -2.37 5.14
C LEU A 52 18.09 -2.80 5.98
N ASP A 53 18.00 -4.01 6.56
CA ASP A 53 19.07 -4.63 7.31
C ASP A 53 19.13 -6.08 6.83
N ALA A 54 20.22 -6.44 6.15
CA ALA A 54 20.38 -7.76 5.56
C ALA A 54 19.21 -8.16 4.65
N GLY A 55 18.65 -7.17 3.95
CA GLY A 55 17.54 -7.40 3.03
C GLY A 55 16.17 -7.37 3.65
N ASP A 56 16.09 -7.28 4.97
CA ASP A 56 14.80 -7.23 5.67
C ASP A 56 14.41 -5.78 5.93
N ALA A 57 13.13 -5.47 5.77
CA ALA A 57 12.63 -4.12 5.99
C ALA A 57 12.40 -3.90 7.48
N ARG A 58 13.24 -3.10 8.12
CA ARG A 58 13.09 -2.75 9.52
C ARG A 58 12.06 -1.66 9.72
N ALA A 59 11.97 -0.75 8.76
CA ALA A 59 11.02 0.35 8.81
C ALA A 59 10.67 0.77 7.40
N ALA A 60 9.49 1.36 7.25
CA ALA A 60 9.00 1.85 5.98
C ALA A 60 8.25 3.15 6.18
N ALA A 61 8.37 4.06 5.23
CA ALA A 61 7.62 5.32 5.23
C ALA A 61 7.39 5.74 3.78
N PHE A 62 6.55 6.73 3.60
CA PHE A 62 6.29 7.26 2.26
C PHE A 62 5.92 8.74 2.33
N ASP A 63 6.12 9.44 1.21
CA ASP A 63 5.53 10.76 1.02
C ASP A 63 5.24 10.96 -0.47
N GLY A 64 4.62 12.09 -0.79
CA GLY A 64 4.31 12.41 -2.16
C GLY A 64 3.02 13.21 -2.30
N HIS A 65 2.61 13.39 -3.54
CA HIS A 65 1.32 13.97 -3.89
C HIS A 65 0.40 12.85 -4.35
N LEU A 66 -0.58 12.50 -3.53
CA LEU A 66 -1.34 11.27 -3.72
C LEU A 66 -2.83 11.52 -3.55
N CYS A 67 -3.63 10.80 -4.33
CA CYS A 67 -5.07 10.78 -4.12
C CYS A 67 -5.38 9.99 -2.83
N ALA A 68 -6.64 10.02 -2.42
CA ALA A 68 -7.06 9.34 -1.19
C ALA A 68 -6.75 7.84 -1.22
N ILE A 69 -6.98 7.19 -2.37
CA ILE A 69 -6.76 5.74 -2.49
C ILE A 69 -5.27 5.41 -2.44
N SER A 70 -4.44 6.16 -3.16
CA SER A 70 -2.99 5.94 -3.13
C SER A 70 -2.45 6.16 -1.72
N THR A 71 -2.92 7.20 -1.03
CA THR A 71 -2.49 7.50 0.34
C THR A 71 -2.88 6.35 1.28
N ALA A 72 -4.12 5.89 1.22
CA ALA A 72 -4.58 4.80 2.08
C ALA A 72 -3.80 3.52 1.80
N SER A 73 -3.58 3.21 0.52
CA SER A 73 -2.82 2.02 0.13
C SER A 73 -1.39 2.09 0.65
N ALA A 74 -0.74 3.24 0.51
CA ALA A 74 0.63 3.44 0.99
C ALA A 74 0.71 3.30 2.51
N SER A 75 -0.23 3.91 3.22
CA SER A 75 -0.29 3.82 4.67
C SER A 75 -0.42 2.37 5.14
N LEU A 76 -1.36 1.63 4.55
CA LEU A 76 -1.57 0.21 4.86
C LEU A 76 -0.34 -0.62 4.48
N MET A 77 0.28 -0.32 3.35
CA MET A 77 1.47 -1.03 2.87
C MET A 77 2.62 -0.89 3.85
N THR A 78 2.91 0.33 4.29
CA THR A 78 4.04 0.56 5.21
C THR A 78 3.85 -0.21 6.51
N GLU A 79 2.62 -0.29 7.01
CA GLU A 79 2.30 -1.08 8.19
C GLU A 79 2.51 -2.56 7.94
N ALA A 80 2.13 -3.02 6.75
CA ALA A 80 2.20 -4.45 6.42
C ALA A 80 3.62 -4.94 6.19
N VAL A 81 4.51 -4.09 5.65
CA VAL A 81 5.85 -4.56 5.29
C VAL A 81 6.90 -4.34 6.38
N ALA A 82 6.66 -3.42 7.30
CA ALA A 82 7.62 -3.16 8.37
C ALA A 82 7.84 -4.40 9.22
N GLY A 83 9.09 -4.75 9.41
CA GLY A 83 9.47 -5.93 10.19
C GLY A 83 9.48 -7.24 9.41
N ARG A 84 9.24 -7.22 8.09
CA ARG A 84 9.19 -8.44 7.29
C ARG A 84 10.47 -8.66 6.51
N THR A 85 10.73 -9.92 6.20
CA THR A 85 11.84 -10.29 5.32
C THR A 85 11.51 -9.91 3.88
N SER A 86 12.52 -9.79 3.04
CA SER A 86 12.30 -9.48 1.63
C SER A 86 11.46 -10.56 0.93
N ALA A 87 11.66 -11.83 1.31
CA ALA A 87 10.86 -12.92 0.75
C ALA A 87 9.38 -12.79 1.13
N ALA A 88 9.11 -12.45 2.40
CA ALA A 88 7.74 -12.25 2.86
C ALA A 88 7.08 -11.08 2.15
N ILE A 89 7.83 -10.00 1.93
CA ILE A 89 7.32 -8.82 1.22
C ILE A 89 6.98 -9.19 -0.24
N ALA A 90 7.84 -9.97 -0.90
CA ALA A 90 7.57 -10.41 -2.27
C ALA A 90 6.28 -11.22 -2.35
N GLY A 91 6.08 -12.12 -1.40
CA GLY A 91 4.84 -12.90 -1.33
C GLY A 91 3.62 -12.04 -1.09
N LEU A 92 3.73 -11.09 -0.19
CA LEU A 92 2.64 -10.16 0.13
C LEU A 92 2.29 -9.31 -1.09
N ARG A 93 3.29 -8.80 -1.78
CA ARG A 93 3.09 -7.98 -2.97
C ARG A 93 2.37 -8.77 -4.08
N ALA A 94 2.82 -10.00 -4.31
CA ALA A 94 2.19 -10.86 -5.31
C ALA A 94 0.73 -11.12 -4.95
N ALA A 95 0.45 -11.42 -3.68
CA ALA A 95 -0.90 -11.67 -3.20
C ALA A 95 -1.78 -10.42 -3.31
N PHE A 96 -1.24 -9.26 -2.98
CA PHE A 96 -1.98 -8.01 -3.11
C PHE A 96 -2.36 -7.76 -4.58
N GLY A 97 -1.43 -7.99 -5.50
CA GLY A 97 -1.70 -7.86 -6.92
C GLY A 97 -2.83 -8.79 -7.37
N ARG A 98 -2.82 -10.05 -6.91
CA ARG A 98 -3.89 -10.99 -7.26
C ARG A 98 -5.23 -10.53 -6.68
N MET A 99 -5.23 -10.05 -5.45
CA MET A 99 -6.46 -9.54 -4.83
C MET A 99 -7.04 -8.39 -5.65
N MET A 100 -6.20 -7.47 -6.07
CA MET A 100 -6.65 -6.30 -6.84
C MET A 100 -7.10 -6.68 -8.25
N ARG A 101 -6.70 -7.84 -8.74
CA ARG A 101 -7.16 -8.35 -10.04
C ARG A 101 -8.40 -9.24 -9.91
N GLY A 102 -8.95 -9.40 -8.70
CA GLY A 102 -10.20 -10.07 -8.50
C GLY A 102 -10.13 -11.44 -7.86
N ASP A 103 -8.95 -11.88 -7.39
CA ASP A 103 -8.81 -13.17 -6.72
C ASP A 103 -9.47 -13.10 -5.35
N GLU A 104 -10.59 -13.79 -5.21
CA GLU A 104 -11.36 -13.79 -3.97
C GLU A 104 -10.79 -14.72 -2.91
N THR A 105 -9.82 -15.56 -3.26
CA THR A 105 -9.23 -16.50 -2.31
C THR A 105 -8.17 -15.84 -1.42
N VAL A 106 -7.71 -14.63 -1.80
CA VAL A 106 -6.67 -13.91 -1.08
C VAL A 106 -7.29 -13.18 0.10
N SER A 107 -6.66 -13.32 1.27
CA SER A 107 -7.05 -12.59 2.47
C SER A 107 -5.78 -12.02 3.11
N LEU A 108 -5.71 -10.72 3.26
CA LEU A 108 -4.50 -10.00 3.66
C LEU A 108 -4.73 -9.09 4.87
N GLY A 109 -5.68 -9.44 5.72
CA GLY A 109 -5.93 -8.66 6.93
C GLY A 109 -6.39 -7.25 6.61
N ALA A 110 -5.69 -6.26 7.15
CA ALA A 110 -6.08 -4.84 6.98
C ALA A 110 -6.12 -4.41 5.51
N LEU A 111 -5.29 -5.03 4.66
CA LEU A 111 -5.27 -4.70 3.23
C LEU A 111 -6.56 -5.08 2.52
N ASP A 112 -7.36 -5.95 3.11
CA ASP A 112 -8.65 -6.32 2.53
C ASP A 112 -9.60 -5.12 2.41
N ALA A 113 -9.34 -4.05 3.15
CA ALA A 113 -10.12 -2.82 3.02
C ALA A 113 -10.09 -2.24 1.60
N LEU A 114 -9.06 -2.60 0.81
CA LEU A 114 -8.93 -2.11 -0.56
C LEU A 114 -9.72 -2.94 -1.58
N ARG A 115 -10.35 -4.03 -1.17
CA ARG A 115 -11.10 -4.89 -2.10
C ARG A 115 -12.19 -4.15 -2.87
N GLY A 116 -12.88 -3.22 -2.22
CA GLY A 116 -13.95 -2.46 -2.87
C GLY A 116 -13.47 -1.57 -4.00
N VAL A 117 -12.18 -1.23 -3.99
CA VAL A 117 -11.57 -0.39 -5.03
C VAL A 117 -11.55 -1.08 -6.38
N ARG A 118 -11.61 -2.41 -6.38
CA ARG A 118 -11.60 -3.20 -7.63
C ARG A 118 -12.74 -2.86 -8.57
N ARG A 119 -13.81 -2.30 -8.05
CA ARG A 119 -14.97 -1.87 -8.87
C ARG A 119 -14.61 -0.75 -9.83
N TYR A 120 -13.53 -0.03 -9.56
CA TYR A 120 -13.14 1.17 -10.30
C TYR A 120 -11.75 0.97 -10.88
N ARG A 121 -11.67 0.64 -12.16
CA ARG A 121 -10.39 0.31 -12.82
C ARG A 121 -9.32 1.37 -12.63
N VAL A 122 -9.72 2.64 -12.74
CA VAL A 122 -8.78 3.75 -12.58
C VAL A 122 -8.20 3.75 -11.17
N ARG A 123 -9.04 3.43 -10.19
CA ARG A 123 -8.61 3.43 -8.78
C ARG A 123 -7.71 2.25 -8.44
N VAL A 124 -7.83 1.14 -9.16
CA VAL A 124 -6.93 0.00 -8.97
C VAL A 124 -5.48 0.42 -9.19
N ARG A 125 -5.23 1.23 -10.21
CA ARG A 125 -3.89 1.74 -10.48
C ARG A 125 -3.39 2.62 -9.33
N CYS A 126 -4.28 3.41 -8.74
CA CYS A 126 -3.93 4.21 -7.57
C CYS A 126 -3.52 3.32 -6.40
N ALA A 127 -4.27 2.24 -6.18
CA ALA A 127 -3.96 1.31 -5.08
C ALA A 127 -2.64 0.58 -5.30
N LEU A 128 -2.26 0.32 -6.55
CA LEU A 128 -1.04 -0.41 -6.87
C LEU A 128 0.20 0.48 -6.91
N LEU A 129 0.03 1.78 -7.05
CA LEU A 129 1.16 2.70 -7.21
C LEU A 129 2.19 2.63 -6.07
N PRO A 130 1.78 2.64 -4.79
CA PRO A 130 2.77 2.51 -3.70
C PRO A 130 3.58 1.22 -3.79
N TRP A 131 2.96 0.16 -4.27
CA TRP A 131 3.61 -1.15 -4.36
C TRP A 131 4.65 -1.17 -5.48
N GLU A 132 4.44 -0.41 -6.56
CA GLU A 132 5.48 -0.22 -7.58
C GLU A 132 6.69 0.50 -6.99
N ALA A 133 6.44 1.54 -6.22
CA ALA A 133 7.53 2.28 -5.58
C ALA A 133 8.29 1.39 -4.59
N LEU A 134 7.56 0.56 -3.84
CA LEU A 134 8.17 -0.42 -2.93
C LEU A 134 9.09 -1.36 -3.68
N ASP A 135 8.65 -1.89 -4.82
CA ASP A 135 9.48 -2.75 -5.65
C ASP A 135 10.79 -2.08 -6.03
N ARG A 136 10.71 -0.83 -6.44
CA ARG A 136 11.91 -0.08 -6.84
C ARG A 136 12.85 0.15 -5.67
N ALA A 137 12.29 0.40 -4.50
CA ALA A 137 13.11 0.53 -3.29
C ALA A 137 13.85 -0.76 -2.97
N LEU A 138 13.19 -1.89 -3.14
CA LEU A 138 13.80 -3.19 -2.84
C LEU A 138 14.84 -3.61 -3.87
N GLN A 139 14.71 -3.14 -5.11
CA GLN A 139 15.65 -3.44 -6.18
C GLN A 139 16.88 -2.54 -6.14
N GLY A 140 16.70 -1.35 -5.64
CA GLY A 140 17.71 -0.32 -5.62
C GLY A 140 18.86 -0.60 -4.72
#